data_d342dad7c52d267cb9b45f61eed176a4
#
_entry.id   d342dad7c52d267cb9b45f61eed176a4
#
_cell.length_a   1.000
_cell.length_b   1.000
_cell.length_c   1.000
_cell.angle_alpha   90.00
_cell.angle_beta   90.00
_cell.angle_gamma   90.00
#
_symmetry.space_group_name_H-M   'P 1'
#
loop_
_entity.id
_entity.type
_entity.pdbx_description
1 polymer ?
#
loop_
_entity_poly.entity_id
_entity_poly.type
_entity_poly.pdbx_seq_one_letter_code
_entity_poly.pdbx_strand_id
1 'polypeptide(L)'
;MSEAVPEPVRRILEEGEFCHVASLTPTGPHLTPMVFASAAGRVWVTTSRDSVKARSWRRDPRVAGLVRSARRTAAFTGTVTTYDLLDTGTWTRSLAQGPVLALAGFHFTQKNARFFAGYAVDAHHVPLAWTPPGRVFAELRLERTAILESGRVASAWGDWGDTVEGVERFRANRAGPSPLAGVPERIRDGLGRSGEGALALGTGEGPVVLPVRWAIDGGGAYAAAPSGTLALAAPSRAPNVALEVDLPSSWRARAMMGAMVRGHGQVGVVAELASGGASATRIAQLAGVEPSDAALVGIRPATVVWWRGWTSGTSRPR
;
A
#
# COMPACT_ATOMS: atom_id res chain seq x y z
N MET A 1 -2.80 25.70 -9.19
CA MET A 1 -3.06 24.95 -10.45
C MET A 1 -2.54 23.56 -10.22
N SER A 2 -3.38 22.50 -10.29
CA SER A 2 -2.90 21.12 -10.18
C SER A 2 -2.06 20.82 -11.42
N GLU A 3 -0.79 20.53 -11.21
CA GLU A 3 0.12 20.13 -12.28
C GLU A 3 -0.41 18.82 -12.91
N ALA A 4 -0.35 18.72 -14.22
CA ALA A 4 -0.84 17.53 -14.93
C ALA A 4 0.02 16.32 -14.53
N VAL A 5 -0.61 15.18 -14.31
CA VAL A 5 0.11 13.94 -14.01
C VAL A 5 1.11 13.65 -15.14
N PRO A 6 2.41 13.46 -14.85
CA PRO A 6 3.43 13.18 -15.85
C PRO A 6 3.07 11.99 -16.74
N GLU A 7 3.30 12.12 -18.04
CA GLU A 7 2.94 11.09 -19.03
C GLU A 7 3.47 9.69 -18.70
N PRO A 8 4.73 9.52 -18.24
CA PRO A 8 5.23 8.20 -17.86
C PRO A 8 4.50 7.59 -16.66
N VAL A 9 4.06 8.41 -15.69
CA VAL A 9 3.23 7.97 -14.55
C VAL A 9 1.86 7.53 -15.05
N ARG A 10 1.24 8.32 -15.95
CA ARG A 10 -0.07 8.01 -16.53
C ARG A 10 -0.08 6.64 -17.20
N ARG A 11 0.96 6.30 -17.98
CA ARG A 11 1.09 4.97 -18.61
C ARG A 11 1.11 3.85 -17.57
N ILE A 12 1.87 3.99 -16.49
CA ILE A 12 1.89 2.98 -15.41
C ILE A 12 0.52 2.84 -14.76
N LEU A 13 -0.20 3.94 -14.56
CA LEU A 13 -1.57 3.91 -14.03
C LEU A 13 -2.58 3.27 -14.98
N GLU A 14 -2.37 3.36 -16.28
CA GLU A 14 -3.19 2.70 -17.30
C GLU A 14 -2.94 1.18 -17.35
N GLU A 15 -1.67 0.77 -17.28
CA GLU A 15 -1.23 -0.63 -17.35
C GLU A 15 -1.46 -1.42 -16.07
N GLY A 16 -1.31 -0.79 -14.91
CA GLY A 16 -1.40 -1.47 -13.61
C GLY A 16 -2.80 -1.97 -13.30
N GLU A 17 -2.90 -3.14 -12.68
CA GLU A 17 -4.18 -3.78 -12.33
C GLU A 17 -4.67 -3.39 -10.94
N PHE A 18 -3.76 -3.23 -9.99
CA PHE A 18 -4.06 -2.89 -8.59
C PHE A 18 -3.31 -1.65 -8.15
N CYS A 19 -3.96 -0.88 -7.27
CA CYS A 19 -3.35 0.20 -6.52
C CYS A 19 -3.34 -0.18 -5.04
N HIS A 20 -2.14 -0.22 -4.43
CA HIS A 20 -1.99 -0.37 -2.99
C HIS A 20 -2.19 1.01 -2.36
N VAL A 21 -3.31 1.22 -1.69
CA VAL A 21 -3.69 2.53 -1.14
C VAL A 21 -3.48 2.57 0.36
N ALA A 22 -2.71 3.55 0.84
CA ALA A 22 -2.51 3.83 2.24
C ALA A 22 -3.37 5.01 2.71
N SER A 23 -3.95 4.87 3.90
CA SER A 23 -4.68 5.90 4.64
C SER A 23 -4.13 5.98 6.05
N LEU A 24 -4.24 7.13 6.71
CA LEU A 24 -3.86 7.27 8.11
C LEU A 24 -5.00 6.89 9.05
N THR A 25 -4.71 6.00 9.99
CA THR A 25 -5.58 5.68 11.12
C THR A 25 -4.96 6.24 12.41
N PRO A 26 -5.68 6.33 13.55
CA PRO A 26 -5.08 6.75 14.83
C PRO A 26 -3.87 5.92 15.28
N THR A 27 -3.77 4.69 14.77
CA THR A 27 -2.70 3.73 15.13
C THR A 27 -1.68 3.54 14.00
N GLY A 28 -1.56 4.52 13.09
CA GLY A 28 -0.63 4.49 11.96
C GLY A 28 -1.28 4.13 10.63
N PRO A 29 -0.47 3.91 9.58
CA PRO A 29 -0.98 3.67 8.24
C PRO A 29 -1.77 2.36 8.14
N HIS A 30 -2.74 2.35 7.22
CA HIS A 30 -3.50 1.18 6.81
C HIS A 30 -3.40 1.04 5.30
N LEU A 31 -2.79 -0.01 4.83
CA LEU A 31 -2.42 -0.26 3.43
C LEU A 31 -3.16 -1.48 2.91
N THR A 32 -3.79 -1.38 1.75
CA THR A 32 -4.48 -2.51 1.12
C THR A 32 -4.52 -2.38 -0.39
N PRO A 33 -4.49 -3.49 -1.14
CA PRO A 33 -4.68 -3.49 -2.57
C PRO A 33 -6.14 -3.16 -2.93
N MET A 34 -6.32 -2.43 -4.01
CA MET A 34 -7.63 -2.04 -4.55
C MET A 34 -7.61 -2.09 -6.07
N VAL A 35 -8.70 -2.52 -6.68
CA VAL A 35 -8.93 -2.24 -8.09
C VAL A 35 -9.16 -0.74 -8.28
N PHE A 36 -8.68 -0.19 -9.39
CA PHE A 36 -8.71 1.23 -9.66
C PHE A 36 -8.86 1.54 -11.14
N ALA A 37 -9.14 2.79 -11.46
CA ALA A 37 -9.00 3.33 -12.80
C ALA A 37 -8.31 4.68 -12.77
N SER A 38 -7.70 5.06 -13.90
CA SER A 38 -7.20 6.40 -14.13
C SER A 38 -8.14 7.11 -15.10
N ALA A 39 -8.65 8.27 -14.72
CA ALA A 39 -9.51 9.10 -15.56
C ALA A 39 -9.37 10.57 -15.17
N ALA A 40 -9.34 11.47 -16.16
CA ALA A 40 -9.22 12.92 -15.97
C ALA A 40 -8.01 13.32 -15.08
N GLY A 41 -6.85 12.65 -15.25
CA GLY A 41 -5.63 12.93 -14.47
C GLY A 41 -5.72 12.55 -12.98
N ARG A 42 -6.64 11.66 -12.61
CA ARG A 42 -6.91 11.25 -11.22
C ARG A 42 -6.98 9.73 -11.13
N VAL A 43 -6.72 9.21 -9.95
CA VAL A 43 -6.92 7.79 -9.64
C VAL A 43 -8.27 7.62 -8.94
N TRP A 44 -9.06 6.66 -9.40
CA TRP A 44 -10.40 6.38 -8.89
C TRP A 44 -10.45 4.98 -8.28
N VAL A 45 -10.95 4.90 -7.08
CA VAL A 45 -11.11 3.64 -6.33
C VAL A 45 -12.51 3.54 -5.72
N THR A 46 -12.91 2.35 -5.31
CA THR A 46 -14.17 2.16 -4.59
C THR A 46 -13.96 1.27 -3.38
N THR A 47 -14.65 1.57 -2.30
CA THR A 47 -14.61 0.78 -1.06
C THR A 47 -15.96 0.76 -0.36
N SER A 48 -16.16 -0.16 0.60
CA SER A 48 -17.34 -0.10 1.46
C SER A 48 -17.34 1.19 2.29
N ARG A 49 -18.50 1.82 2.45
CA ARG A 49 -18.66 3.06 3.24
C ARG A 49 -18.26 2.90 4.70
N ASP A 50 -18.36 1.68 5.23
CA ASP A 50 -18.02 1.34 6.62
C ASP A 50 -16.60 0.76 6.75
N SER A 51 -15.83 0.75 5.67
CA SER A 51 -14.46 0.30 5.70
C SER A 51 -13.56 1.20 6.55
N VAL A 52 -12.45 0.64 7.02
CA VAL A 52 -11.41 1.41 7.71
C VAL A 52 -10.95 2.59 6.85
N LYS A 53 -10.79 2.37 5.53
CA LYS A 53 -10.38 3.41 4.56
C LYS A 53 -11.38 4.56 4.49
N ALA A 54 -12.65 4.27 4.25
CA ALA A 54 -13.66 5.31 4.14
C ALA A 54 -13.79 6.15 5.43
N ARG A 55 -13.71 5.50 6.60
CA ARG A 55 -13.68 6.21 7.89
C ARG A 55 -12.42 7.06 8.06
N SER A 56 -11.26 6.56 7.61
CA SER A 56 -10.00 7.30 7.68
C SER A 56 -10.02 8.52 6.78
N TRP A 57 -10.51 8.39 5.54
CA TRP A 57 -10.58 9.48 4.58
C TRP A 57 -11.50 10.64 5.01
N ARG A 58 -12.56 10.34 5.75
CA ARG A 58 -13.43 11.40 6.33
C ARG A 58 -12.71 12.21 7.42
N ARG A 59 -11.73 11.62 8.10
CA ARG A 59 -10.96 12.26 9.17
C ARG A 59 -9.69 12.92 8.68
N ASP A 60 -8.98 12.25 7.78
CA ASP A 60 -7.71 12.69 7.20
C ASP A 60 -7.72 12.35 5.71
N PRO A 61 -7.83 13.35 4.81
CA PRO A 61 -7.91 13.10 3.38
C PRO A 61 -6.56 12.76 2.75
N ARG A 62 -5.44 12.81 3.48
CA ARG A 62 -4.12 12.47 2.95
C ARG A 62 -4.04 10.99 2.65
N VAL A 63 -3.56 10.68 1.46
CA VAL A 63 -3.42 9.32 0.95
C VAL A 63 -2.11 9.14 0.23
N ALA A 64 -1.68 7.89 0.12
CA ALA A 64 -0.61 7.50 -0.79
C ALA A 64 -1.02 6.25 -1.55
N GLY A 65 -0.40 6.04 -2.69
CA GLY A 65 -0.65 4.85 -3.49
C GLY A 65 0.59 4.34 -4.20
N LEU A 66 0.53 3.07 -4.54
CA LEU A 66 1.54 2.35 -5.29
C LEU A 66 0.87 1.52 -6.37
N VAL A 67 1.27 1.71 -7.61
CA VAL A 67 0.80 0.94 -8.76
C VAL A 67 1.98 0.27 -9.44
N ARG A 68 1.90 -1.04 -9.64
CA ARG A 68 2.91 -1.80 -10.38
C ARG A 68 2.43 -2.08 -11.79
N SER A 69 3.30 -1.87 -12.76
CA SER A 69 3.22 -2.46 -14.10
C SER A 69 4.34 -3.50 -14.27
N ALA A 70 4.45 -4.14 -15.43
CA ALA A 70 5.38 -5.27 -15.64
C ALA A 70 6.85 -4.97 -15.26
N ARG A 71 7.33 -3.73 -15.44
CA ARG A 71 8.74 -3.35 -15.20
C ARG A 71 8.91 -2.11 -14.31
N ARG A 72 7.85 -1.36 -14.09
CA ARG A 72 7.88 -0.06 -13.43
C ARG A 72 6.85 0.00 -12.33
N THR A 73 7.14 0.81 -11.36
CA THR A 73 6.23 1.11 -10.27
C THR A 73 6.03 2.61 -10.19
N ALA A 74 4.79 3.05 -10.09
CA ALA A 74 4.46 4.44 -9.76
C ALA A 74 4.08 4.51 -8.28
N ALA A 75 4.80 5.32 -7.52
CA ALA A 75 4.42 5.73 -6.17
C ALA A 75 3.86 7.16 -6.24
N PHE A 76 2.85 7.45 -5.42
CA PHE A 76 2.28 8.79 -5.34
C PHE A 76 1.77 9.10 -3.94
N THR A 77 1.74 10.39 -3.62
CA THR A 77 1.00 10.93 -2.48
C THR A 77 -0.01 11.95 -2.97
N GLY A 78 -1.00 12.26 -2.15
CA GLY A 78 -2.01 13.25 -2.51
C GLY A 78 -3.19 13.24 -1.55
N THR A 79 -4.31 13.74 -2.04
CA THR A 79 -5.54 13.87 -1.26
C THR A 79 -6.69 13.10 -1.88
N VAL A 80 -7.60 12.64 -1.02
CA VAL A 80 -8.80 11.90 -1.43
C VAL A 80 -10.06 12.73 -1.24
N THR A 81 -10.94 12.67 -2.23
CA THR A 81 -12.31 13.16 -2.15
C THR A 81 -13.27 11.99 -2.32
N THR A 82 -14.24 11.87 -1.41
CA THR A 82 -15.23 10.78 -1.45
C THR A 82 -16.57 11.25 -1.98
N TYR A 83 -17.22 10.38 -2.73
CA TYR A 83 -18.57 10.53 -3.27
C TYR A 83 -19.41 9.36 -2.76
N ASP A 84 -20.39 9.66 -1.91
CA ASP A 84 -21.24 8.69 -1.23
C ASP A 84 -22.70 9.03 -1.50
N LEU A 85 -23.42 8.17 -2.22
CA LEU A 85 -24.82 8.41 -2.58
C LEU A 85 -25.77 8.48 -1.38
N LEU A 86 -25.39 7.89 -0.25
CA LEU A 86 -26.17 7.90 0.98
C LEU A 86 -25.78 9.03 1.95
N ASP A 87 -24.76 9.83 1.60
CA ASP A 87 -24.34 10.99 2.38
C ASP A 87 -24.76 12.28 1.65
N THR A 88 -25.82 12.92 2.12
CA THR A 88 -26.35 14.16 1.56
C THR A 88 -25.33 15.30 1.56
N GLY A 89 -24.38 15.28 2.48
CA GLY A 89 -23.27 16.24 2.52
C GLY A 89 -22.34 16.19 1.30
N THR A 90 -22.36 15.08 0.54
CA THR A 90 -21.56 14.93 -0.69
C THR A 90 -22.34 15.27 -1.96
N TRP A 91 -23.65 15.46 -1.91
CA TRP A 91 -24.52 15.58 -3.10
C TRP A 91 -24.20 16.83 -3.94
N THR A 92 -24.05 18.00 -3.33
CA THR A 92 -23.70 19.23 -4.06
C THR A 92 -22.44 19.05 -4.87
N ARG A 93 -21.41 18.41 -4.26
CA ARG A 93 -20.16 18.12 -4.94
C ARG A 93 -20.34 17.05 -6.02
N SER A 94 -21.13 16.03 -5.76
CA SER A 94 -21.43 14.97 -6.73
C SER A 94 -22.14 15.53 -7.96
N LEU A 95 -23.11 16.44 -7.78
CA LEU A 95 -23.79 17.10 -8.87
C LEU A 95 -22.84 17.99 -9.69
N ALA A 96 -22.00 18.78 -9.02
CA ALA A 96 -21.02 19.66 -9.68
C ALA A 96 -19.97 18.86 -10.48
N GLN A 97 -19.64 17.65 -10.08
CA GLN A 97 -18.66 16.77 -10.73
C GLN A 97 -19.32 15.68 -11.59
N GLY A 98 -20.62 15.75 -11.83
CA GLY A 98 -21.41 14.72 -12.51
C GLY A 98 -20.77 14.16 -13.80
N PRO A 99 -20.35 15.01 -14.77
CA PRO A 99 -19.71 14.53 -16.00
C PRO A 99 -18.39 13.78 -15.73
N VAL A 100 -17.58 14.26 -14.79
CA VAL A 100 -16.29 13.62 -14.41
C VAL A 100 -16.55 12.29 -13.71
N LEU A 101 -17.55 12.23 -12.83
CA LEU A 101 -17.95 11.00 -12.14
C LEU A 101 -18.48 9.95 -13.12
N ALA A 102 -19.28 10.37 -14.11
CA ALA A 102 -19.79 9.47 -15.16
C ALA A 102 -18.63 8.90 -16.00
N LEU A 103 -17.70 9.75 -16.43
CA LEU A 103 -16.51 9.33 -17.17
C LEU A 103 -15.63 8.38 -16.33
N ALA A 104 -15.39 8.72 -15.07
CA ALA A 104 -14.61 7.91 -14.16
C ALA A 104 -15.28 6.54 -13.90
N GLY A 105 -16.58 6.52 -13.70
CA GLY A 105 -17.37 5.29 -13.54
C GLY A 105 -17.30 4.39 -14.77
N PHE A 106 -17.40 4.98 -15.96
CA PHE A 106 -17.23 4.26 -17.22
C PHE A 106 -15.83 3.62 -17.34
N HIS A 107 -14.77 4.42 -17.17
CA HIS A 107 -13.39 3.91 -17.20
C HIS A 107 -13.14 2.87 -16.13
N PHE A 108 -13.67 3.09 -14.91
CA PHE A 108 -13.53 2.13 -13.81
C PHE A 108 -14.18 0.78 -14.16
N THR A 109 -15.39 0.80 -14.73
CA THR A 109 -16.10 -0.41 -15.13
C THR A 109 -15.37 -1.11 -16.28
N GLN A 110 -14.96 -0.37 -17.30
CA GLN A 110 -14.25 -0.91 -18.46
C GLN A 110 -12.92 -1.56 -18.06
N LYS A 111 -12.07 -0.85 -17.32
CA LYS A 111 -10.77 -1.36 -16.88
C LYS A 111 -10.90 -2.60 -16.01
N ASN A 112 -11.90 -2.64 -15.13
CA ASN A 112 -12.10 -3.73 -14.18
C ASN A 112 -13.17 -4.74 -14.62
N ALA A 113 -13.57 -4.74 -15.91
CA ALA A 113 -14.62 -5.61 -16.43
C ALA A 113 -14.39 -7.10 -16.13
N ARG A 114 -13.14 -7.55 -16.26
CA ARG A 114 -12.73 -8.91 -15.95
C ARG A 114 -12.90 -9.27 -14.46
N PHE A 115 -12.56 -8.34 -13.58
CA PHE A 115 -12.76 -8.48 -12.14
C PHE A 115 -14.24 -8.51 -11.78
N PHE A 116 -15.08 -7.66 -12.42
CA PHE A 116 -16.53 -7.67 -12.23
C PHE A 116 -17.19 -8.94 -12.78
N ALA A 117 -16.69 -9.48 -13.89
CA ALA A 117 -17.16 -10.79 -14.39
C ALA A 117 -16.90 -11.89 -13.35
N GLY A 118 -15.74 -11.87 -12.68
CA GLY A 118 -15.45 -12.75 -11.55
C GLY A 118 -16.41 -12.57 -10.37
N TYR A 119 -16.83 -11.33 -10.09
CA TYR A 119 -17.88 -11.05 -9.09
C TYR A 119 -19.22 -11.67 -9.46
N ALA A 120 -19.63 -11.59 -10.71
CA ALA A 120 -20.89 -12.20 -11.17
C ALA A 120 -20.88 -13.73 -10.98
N VAL A 121 -19.73 -14.38 -11.24
CA VAL A 121 -19.57 -15.82 -10.98
C VAL A 121 -19.64 -16.15 -9.48
N ASP A 122 -19.16 -15.26 -8.62
CA ASP A 122 -19.15 -15.45 -7.16
C ASP A 122 -20.36 -14.77 -6.46
N ALA A 123 -21.40 -14.34 -7.20
CA ALA A 123 -22.49 -13.48 -6.71
C ALA A 123 -23.19 -13.97 -5.43
N HIS A 124 -23.34 -15.30 -5.27
CA HIS A 124 -23.96 -15.88 -4.06
C HIS A 124 -23.13 -15.73 -2.79
N HIS A 125 -21.86 -15.36 -2.93
CA HIS A 125 -20.92 -15.23 -1.80
C HIS A 125 -20.53 -13.77 -1.54
N VAL A 126 -21.01 -12.81 -2.35
CA VAL A 126 -20.67 -11.39 -2.20
C VAL A 126 -21.47 -10.77 -1.06
N PRO A 127 -20.83 -10.28 0.01
CA PRO A 127 -21.55 -9.61 1.10
C PRO A 127 -22.29 -8.37 0.60
N LEU A 128 -23.50 -8.10 1.11
CA LEU A 128 -24.31 -6.93 0.74
C LEU A 128 -23.55 -5.60 0.89
N ALA A 129 -22.67 -5.47 1.88
CA ALA A 129 -21.81 -4.30 2.08
C ALA A 129 -20.82 -4.04 0.91
N TRP A 130 -20.66 -5.00 0.00
CA TRP A 130 -19.80 -4.90 -1.18
C TRP A 130 -20.58 -4.58 -2.47
N THR A 131 -21.89 -4.47 -2.36
CA THR A 131 -22.76 -4.10 -3.47
C THR A 131 -23.18 -2.63 -3.36
N PRO A 132 -23.52 -1.93 -4.45
CA PRO A 132 -24.21 -0.65 -4.39
C PRO A 132 -25.56 -0.79 -3.65
N PRO A 133 -25.98 0.16 -2.82
CA PRO A 133 -25.41 1.49 -2.55
C PRO A 133 -24.38 1.55 -1.40
N GLY A 134 -23.97 0.42 -0.83
CA GLY A 134 -23.06 0.36 0.31
C GLY A 134 -21.61 0.75 0.00
N ARG A 135 -21.34 1.30 -1.18
CA ARG A 135 -19.99 1.67 -1.62
C ARG A 135 -19.81 3.18 -1.79
N VAL A 136 -18.60 3.62 -1.45
CA VAL A 136 -18.11 4.97 -1.67
C VAL A 136 -17.19 4.95 -2.89
N PHE A 137 -17.40 5.85 -3.81
CA PHE A 137 -16.47 6.13 -4.91
C PHE A 137 -15.52 7.24 -4.46
N ALA A 138 -14.24 7.09 -4.70
CA ALA A 138 -13.23 7.99 -4.19
C ALA A 138 -12.25 8.41 -5.31
N GLU A 139 -12.02 9.71 -5.38
CA GLU A 139 -11.08 10.40 -6.25
C GLU A 139 -9.81 10.66 -5.47
N LEU A 140 -8.67 10.18 -5.97
CA LEU A 140 -7.35 10.49 -5.46
C LEU A 140 -6.68 11.48 -6.41
N ARG A 141 -6.38 12.67 -5.92
CA ARG A 141 -5.61 13.70 -6.62
C ARG A 141 -4.15 13.53 -6.24
N LEU A 142 -3.32 13.34 -7.25
CA LEU A 142 -1.89 13.15 -7.07
C LEU A 142 -1.21 14.51 -6.90
N GLU A 143 -0.38 14.64 -5.89
CA GLU A 143 0.40 15.85 -5.58
C GLU A 143 1.89 15.62 -5.81
N ARG A 144 2.38 14.45 -5.44
CA ARG A 144 3.76 14.01 -5.68
C ARG A 144 3.71 12.65 -6.35
N THR A 145 4.58 12.43 -7.32
CA THR A 145 4.67 11.16 -8.03
C THR A 145 6.13 10.77 -8.24
N ALA A 146 6.42 9.48 -8.18
CA ALA A 146 7.74 8.93 -8.47
C ALA A 146 7.60 7.65 -9.28
N ILE A 147 8.54 7.43 -10.19
CA ILE A 147 8.69 6.18 -10.93
C ILE A 147 9.90 5.44 -10.39
N LEU A 148 9.69 4.16 -10.13
CA LEU A 148 10.74 3.26 -9.69
C LEU A 148 10.92 2.15 -10.71
N GLU A 149 12.18 1.86 -11.05
CA GLU A 149 12.59 0.75 -11.92
C GLU A 149 13.48 -0.19 -11.10
N SER A 150 13.14 -1.45 -11.05
CA SER A 150 13.85 -2.44 -10.23
C SER A 150 14.03 -2.00 -8.77
N GLY A 151 13.03 -1.31 -8.22
CA GLY A 151 13.04 -0.80 -6.85
C GLY A 151 13.82 0.49 -6.62
N ARG A 152 14.51 1.05 -7.64
CA ARG A 152 15.28 2.31 -7.58
C ARG A 152 14.49 3.46 -8.17
N VAL A 153 14.66 4.65 -7.63
CA VAL A 153 14.04 5.87 -8.16
C VAL A 153 14.64 6.19 -9.53
N ALA A 154 13.80 6.19 -10.54
CA ALA A 154 14.16 6.60 -11.91
C ALA A 154 13.80 8.06 -12.17
N SER A 155 12.67 8.53 -11.65
CA SER A 155 12.22 9.92 -11.77
C SER A 155 11.26 10.26 -10.62
N ALA A 156 11.26 11.52 -10.19
CA ALA A 156 10.35 12.00 -9.16
C ALA A 156 9.88 13.42 -9.50
N TRP A 157 8.64 13.73 -9.18
CA TRP A 157 7.99 15.04 -9.35
C TRP A 157 7.29 15.43 -8.05
N GLY A 158 7.37 16.71 -7.70
CA GLY A 158 6.93 17.24 -6.42
C GLY A 158 8.03 17.16 -5.35
N ASP A 159 7.69 17.62 -4.16
CA ASP A 159 8.63 17.74 -3.04
C ASP A 159 8.70 16.42 -2.24
N TRP A 160 9.58 15.52 -2.66
CA TRP A 160 9.87 14.27 -1.97
C TRP A 160 11.02 14.45 -0.99
N GLY A 161 11.05 13.59 0.03
CA GLY A 161 12.21 13.48 0.90
C GLY A 161 13.45 12.97 0.15
N ASP A 162 14.62 13.29 0.69
CA ASP A 162 15.93 12.94 0.13
C ASP A 162 16.85 12.28 1.16
N THR A 163 16.42 12.18 2.41
CA THR A 163 17.21 11.67 3.53
C THR A 163 16.56 10.49 4.23
N VAL A 164 17.40 9.64 4.83
CA VAL A 164 16.97 8.55 5.70
C VAL A 164 17.60 8.75 7.06
N GLU A 165 16.78 9.01 8.07
CA GLU A 165 17.26 8.98 9.46
C GLU A 165 17.28 7.55 10.00
N GLY A 166 18.45 6.90 9.93
CA GLY A 166 18.67 5.57 10.48
C GLY A 166 19.06 5.59 11.96
N VAL A 167 18.93 4.45 12.62
CA VAL A 167 19.50 4.20 13.93
C VAL A 167 20.96 3.78 13.78
N GLU A 168 21.84 4.17 14.72
CA GLU A 168 23.24 3.76 14.74
C GLU A 168 23.43 2.24 14.87
N ARG A 169 22.46 1.56 15.51
CA ARG A 169 22.46 0.11 15.69
C ARG A 169 21.10 -0.45 15.37
N PHE A 170 20.97 -1.03 14.20
CA PHE A 170 19.81 -1.82 13.84
C PHE A 170 19.84 -3.14 14.62
N ARG A 171 18.77 -3.41 15.36
CA ARG A 171 18.63 -4.67 16.09
C ARG A 171 17.59 -5.53 15.40
N ALA A 172 18.02 -6.66 14.87
CA ALA A 172 17.08 -7.69 14.48
C ALA A 172 16.20 -8.09 15.68
N ASN A 173 14.92 -8.29 15.44
CA ASN A 173 14.01 -8.75 16.49
C ASN A 173 14.52 -10.09 17.05
N ARG A 174 14.39 -10.27 18.37
CA ARG A 174 14.82 -11.50 19.03
C ARG A 174 14.06 -12.71 18.50
N ALA A 175 14.63 -13.89 18.66
CA ALA A 175 13.93 -15.14 18.39
C ALA A 175 12.57 -15.16 19.12
N GLY A 176 11.53 -15.47 18.37
CA GLY A 176 10.14 -15.46 18.84
C GLY A 176 9.21 -16.08 17.79
N PRO A 177 7.93 -16.19 18.08
CA PRO A 177 6.97 -16.68 17.11
C PRO A 177 6.94 -15.75 15.88
N SER A 178 6.75 -16.33 14.71
CA SER A 178 6.62 -15.58 13.47
C SER A 178 5.53 -14.50 13.59
N PRO A 179 5.74 -13.28 13.07
CA PRO A 179 4.69 -12.27 12.98
C PRO A 179 3.39 -12.78 12.36
N LEU A 180 3.48 -13.75 11.47
CA LEU A 180 2.33 -14.38 10.81
C LEU A 180 1.78 -15.61 11.55
N ALA A 181 2.23 -15.93 12.78
CA ALA A 181 1.80 -17.14 13.50
C ALA A 181 0.28 -17.24 13.69
N GLY A 182 -0.40 -16.10 13.89
CA GLY A 182 -1.86 -16.02 14.02
C GLY A 182 -2.63 -15.88 12.68
N VAL A 183 -1.94 -15.95 11.55
CA VAL A 183 -2.56 -15.94 10.21
C VAL A 183 -2.88 -17.39 9.81
N PRO A 184 -4.04 -17.68 9.18
CA PRO A 184 -4.36 -19.02 8.71
C PRO A 184 -3.25 -19.62 7.85
N GLU A 185 -2.94 -20.92 8.10
CA GLU A 185 -1.81 -21.63 7.49
C GLU A 185 -1.78 -21.50 5.96
N ARG A 186 -2.91 -21.73 5.30
CA ARG A 186 -3.02 -21.63 3.84
C ARG A 186 -2.63 -20.24 3.29
N ILE A 187 -2.85 -19.16 4.06
CA ILE A 187 -2.42 -17.81 3.67
C ILE A 187 -0.92 -17.68 3.88
N ARG A 188 -0.40 -18.12 5.03
CA ARG A 188 1.04 -18.11 5.34
C ARG A 188 1.85 -18.84 4.29
N ASP A 189 1.40 -20.04 3.93
CA ASP A 189 2.08 -20.90 2.96
C ASP A 189 2.08 -20.28 1.57
N GLY A 190 0.95 -19.66 1.18
CA GLY A 190 0.84 -18.93 -0.08
C GLY A 190 1.75 -17.72 -0.15
N LEU A 191 1.87 -16.96 0.93
CA LEU A 191 2.71 -15.75 0.99
C LEU A 191 4.21 -16.10 1.09
N GLY A 192 4.57 -17.23 1.71
CA GLY A 192 5.95 -17.60 1.94
C GLY A 192 6.61 -16.81 3.07
N ARG A 193 7.94 -16.70 3.03
CA ARG A 193 8.75 -16.01 4.05
C ARG A 193 9.49 -14.79 3.54
N SER A 194 9.49 -14.56 2.25
CA SER A 194 10.11 -13.40 1.60
C SER A 194 9.50 -13.18 0.22
N GLY A 195 9.63 -11.97 -0.31
CA GLY A 195 9.11 -11.65 -1.63
C GLY A 195 9.00 -10.14 -1.87
N GLU A 196 8.13 -9.78 -2.78
CA GLU A 196 7.76 -8.37 -3.03
C GLU A 196 6.59 -7.97 -2.14
N GLY A 197 6.59 -6.72 -1.70
CA GLY A 197 5.54 -6.16 -0.88
C GLY A 197 5.44 -4.64 -1.06
N ALA A 198 4.51 -4.04 -0.37
CA ALA A 198 4.37 -2.61 -0.28
C ALA A 198 4.52 -2.16 1.19
N LEU A 199 5.30 -1.11 1.42
CA LEU A 199 5.50 -0.53 2.74
C LEU A 199 4.87 0.86 2.79
N ALA A 200 3.92 1.05 3.68
CA ALA A 200 3.43 2.38 4.03
C ALA A 200 4.14 2.90 5.28
N LEU A 201 4.65 4.12 5.19
CA LEU A 201 5.24 4.86 6.30
C LEU A 201 4.34 6.04 6.64
N GLY A 202 4.06 6.23 7.93
CA GLY A 202 3.40 7.44 8.42
C GLY A 202 4.44 8.54 8.61
N THR A 203 4.26 9.66 7.93
CA THR A 203 5.10 10.86 8.07
C THR A 203 4.27 12.03 8.58
N GLY A 204 4.90 13.16 8.93
CA GLY A 204 4.21 14.38 9.32
C GLY A 204 3.33 14.94 8.20
N GLU A 205 3.70 14.72 6.94
CA GLU A 205 2.98 15.20 5.76
C GLU A 205 1.88 14.24 5.26
N GLY A 206 1.81 13.03 5.82
CA GLY A 206 0.83 12.03 5.41
C GLY A 206 1.47 10.66 5.23
N PRO A 207 0.76 9.69 4.65
CA PRO A 207 1.35 8.40 4.35
C PRO A 207 2.22 8.49 3.08
N VAL A 208 3.26 7.66 3.02
CA VAL A 208 4.03 7.38 1.80
C VAL A 208 4.04 5.88 1.59
N VAL A 209 3.83 5.42 0.35
CA VAL A 209 3.88 3.98 0.01
C VAL A 209 5.01 3.73 -0.97
N LEU A 210 5.86 2.77 -0.63
CA LEU A 210 7.03 2.40 -1.41
C LEU A 210 7.02 0.90 -1.74
N PRO A 211 7.53 0.49 -2.91
CA PRO A 211 7.77 -0.92 -3.18
C PRO A 211 8.95 -1.39 -2.35
N VAL A 212 8.82 -2.55 -1.75
CA VAL A 212 9.87 -3.16 -0.94
C VAL A 212 10.00 -4.64 -1.25
N ARG A 213 11.16 -5.18 -0.92
CA ARG A 213 11.31 -6.61 -0.69
C ARG A 213 11.09 -6.85 0.80
N TRP A 214 10.42 -7.92 1.14
CA TRP A 214 10.17 -8.27 2.53
C TRP A 214 10.75 -9.62 2.90
N ALA A 215 11.03 -9.80 4.17
CA ALA A 215 11.45 -11.08 4.72
C ALA A 215 10.95 -11.25 6.16
N ILE A 216 10.75 -12.49 6.57
CA ILE A 216 10.58 -12.89 7.96
C ILE A 216 11.84 -13.65 8.39
N ASP A 217 12.48 -13.17 9.46
CA ASP A 217 13.59 -13.84 10.11
C ASP A 217 13.36 -13.88 11.64
N GLY A 218 13.37 -15.09 12.19
CA GLY A 218 12.97 -15.28 13.59
C GLY A 218 11.57 -14.76 13.87
N GLY A 219 11.40 -13.97 14.92
CA GLY A 219 10.14 -13.28 15.29
C GLY A 219 9.96 -11.92 14.63
N GLY A 220 10.80 -11.54 13.65
CA GLY A 220 10.76 -10.24 13.01
C GLY A 220 10.16 -10.24 11.60
N ALA A 221 9.47 -9.15 11.25
CA ALA A 221 9.13 -8.80 9.88
C ALA A 221 10.02 -7.63 9.44
N TYR A 222 10.53 -7.70 8.23
CA TYR A 222 11.47 -6.72 7.70
C TYR A 222 11.06 -6.31 6.30
N ALA A 223 11.21 -5.03 6.02
CA ALA A 223 11.13 -4.49 4.66
C ALA A 223 12.52 -3.96 4.27
N ALA A 224 12.93 -4.22 3.04
CA ALA A 224 14.19 -3.78 2.48
C ALA A 224 13.94 -3.08 1.14
N ALA A 225 14.61 -1.95 0.93
CA ALA A 225 14.60 -1.21 -0.32
C ALA A 225 15.98 -0.56 -0.52
N PRO A 226 16.33 -0.13 -1.76
CA PRO A 226 17.44 0.77 -1.96
C PRO A 226 17.29 2.03 -1.08
N SER A 227 18.40 2.53 -0.53
CA SER A 227 18.38 3.67 0.40
C SER A 227 17.75 4.93 -0.22
N GLY A 228 18.06 5.24 -1.48
CA GLY A 228 17.45 6.35 -2.21
C GLY A 228 15.92 6.18 -2.42
N THR A 229 15.42 4.95 -2.45
CA THR A 229 13.96 4.71 -2.51
C THR A 229 13.31 4.98 -1.17
N LEU A 230 13.91 4.52 -0.08
CA LEU A 230 13.37 4.80 1.26
C LEU A 230 13.45 6.29 1.59
N ALA A 231 14.46 7.00 1.07
CA ALA A 231 14.65 8.44 1.26
C ALA A 231 13.47 9.29 0.76
N LEU A 232 12.72 8.83 -0.26
CA LEU A 232 11.51 9.52 -0.72
C LEU A 232 10.50 9.76 0.41
N ALA A 233 10.46 8.90 1.41
CA ALA A 233 9.56 9.06 2.55
C ALA A 233 10.17 9.92 3.67
N ALA A 234 11.45 10.31 3.60
CA ALA A 234 12.20 10.95 4.69
C ALA A 234 11.81 10.36 6.07
N PRO A 235 11.92 9.03 6.27
CA PRO A 235 11.38 8.39 7.45
C PRO A 235 12.14 8.82 8.69
N SER A 236 11.42 9.07 9.77
CA SER A 236 12.03 9.16 11.10
C SER A 236 12.63 7.80 11.51
N ARG A 237 13.47 7.80 12.54
CA ARG A 237 14.13 6.57 13.05
C ARG A 237 13.16 5.47 13.48
N ALA A 238 11.95 5.84 13.91
CA ALA A 238 10.93 4.93 14.44
C ALA A 238 9.52 5.27 13.91
N PRO A 239 9.26 5.16 12.59
CA PRO A 239 7.97 5.49 12.02
C PRO A 239 6.89 4.47 12.38
N ASN A 240 5.61 4.90 12.37
CA ASN A 240 4.52 3.96 12.26
C ASN A 240 4.46 3.39 10.85
N VAL A 241 4.34 2.07 10.73
CA VAL A 241 4.43 1.38 9.44
C VAL A 241 3.31 0.35 9.23
N ALA A 242 3.03 0.10 7.95
CA ALA A 242 2.25 -1.06 7.53
C ALA A 242 2.96 -1.72 6.35
N LEU A 243 3.41 -2.95 6.53
CA LEU A 243 3.93 -3.81 5.47
C LEU A 243 2.79 -4.68 4.96
N GLU A 244 2.49 -4.55 3.70
CA GLU A 244 1.47 -5.32 3.01
C GLU A 244 2.14 -6.27 2.04
N VAL A 245 1.69 -7.53 2.07
CA VAL A 245 2.11 -8.61 1.19
C VAL A 245 0.89 -9.34 0.69
N ASP A 246 0.76 -9.51 -0.61
CA ASP A 246 -0.43 -10.08 -1.21
C ASP A 246 -0.13 -10.95 -2.44
N LEU A 247 -1.09 -11.79 -2.74
CA LEU A 247 -1.21 -12.52 -3.99
C LEU A 247 -2.47 -12.01 -4.69
N PRO A 248 -2.33 -11.03 -5.61
CA PRO A 248 -3.46 -10.44 -6.29
C PRO A 248 -4.06 -11.41 -7.32
N SER A 249 -5.33 -11.19 -7.65
CA SER A 249 -6.01 -11.89 -8.73
C SER A 249 -6.87 -10.90 -9.51
N SER A 250 -6.54 -10.68 -10.76
CA SER A 250 -7.30 -9.81 -11.66
C SER A 250 -8.63 -10.42 -12.13
N TRP A 251 -8.82 -11.72 -11.86
CA TRP A 251 -10.02 -12.44 -12.29
C TRP A 251 -11.03 -12.65 -11.15
N ARG A 252 -10.58 -13.12 -9.97
CA ARG A 252 -11.49 -13.52 -8.90
C ARG A 252 -11.09 -12.92 -7.57
N ALA A 253 -11.95 -12.07 -7.03
CA ALA A 253 -11.75 -11.52 -5.68
C ALA A 253 -11.59 -12.64 -4.64
N ARG A 254 -12.28 -13.77 -4.79
CA ARG A 254 -12.17 -14.94 -3.90
C ARG A 254 -10.78 -15.56 -3.88
N ALA A 255 -10.00 -15.40 -4.95
CA ALA A 255 -8.64 -15.93 -5.04
C ALA A 255 -7.59 -15.00 -4.43
N MET A 256 -7.92 -13.73 -4.23
CA MET A 256 -7.01 -12.77 -3.59
C MET A 256 -6.74 -13.17 -2.15
N MET A 257 -5.50 -13.16 -1.74
CA MET A 257 -5.11 -13.33 -0.35
C MET A 257 -3.92 -12.44 -0.01
N GLY A 258 -3.79 -12.11 1.27
CA GLY A 258 -2.70 -11.27 1.72
C GLY A 258 -2.70 -11.08 3.24
N ALA A 259 -1.68 -10.37 3.68
CA ALA A 259 -1.53 -9.95 5.07
C ALA A 259 -0.91 -8.55 5.14
N MET A 260 -1.32 -7.79 6.13
CA MET A 260 -0.74 -6.50 6.47
C MET A 260 -0.24 -6.54 7.90
N VAL A 261 1.07 -6.41 8.07
CA VAL A 261 1.74 -6.30 9.36
C VAL A 261 1.83 -4.83 9.73
N ARG A 262 1.18 -4.42 10.80
CA ARG A 262 1.18 -3.03 11.30
C ARG A 262 1.92 -2.92 12.61
N GLY A 263 2.66 -1.83 12.79
CA GLY A 263 3.39 -1.61 14.03
C GLY A 263 4.34 -0.42 13.95
N HIS A 264 5.37 -0.48 14.77
CA HIS A 264 6.44 0.51 14.78
C HIS A 264 7.65 -0.02 14.03
N GLY A 265 8.19 0.81 13.14
CA GLY A 265 9.40 0.52 12.40
C GLY A 265 10.66 0.92 13.17
N GLN A 266 11.77 0.28 12.87
CA GLN A 266 13.11 0.75 13.17
C GLN A 266 13.86 0.82 11.84
N VAL A 267 14.26 2.02 11.48
CA VAL A 267 14.94 2.28 10.20
C VAL A 267 16.45 2.15 10.38
N GLY A 268 17.14 1.51 9.43
CA GLY A 268 18.60 1.43 9.41
C GLY A 268 19.13 1.34 7.99
N VAL A 269 20.21 2.04 7.70
CA VAL A 269 20.95 1.96 6.44
C VAL A 269 22.06 0.94 6.61
N VAL A 270 22.08 -0.13 5.81
CA VAL A 270 22.97 -1.27 6.02
C VAL A 270 24.43 -0.88 5.88
N ALA A 271 24.77 0.00 4.94
CA ALA A 271 26.13 0.49 4.73
C ALA A 271 26.71 1.26 5.94
N GLU A 272 25.85 1.88 6.77
CA GLU A 272 26.25 2.67 7.94
C GLU A 272 26.28 1.84 9.24
N LEU A 273 25.77 0.59 9.21
CA LEU A 273 25.65 -0.26 10.39
C LEU A 273 26.94 -1.05 10.67
N ALA A 274 28.03 -0.36 11.02
CA ALA A 274 29.33 -0.97 11.26
C ALA A 274 29.35 -2.05 12.36
N SER A 275 28.42 -2.05 13.31
CA SER A 275 28.40 -2.98 14.46
C SER A 275 27.20 -3.94 14.50
N GLY A 276 26.19 -3.75 13.66
CA GLY A 276 25.04 -4.65 13.50
C GLY A 276 25.09 -5.44 12.19
N GLY A 277 26.17 -5.32 11.44
CA GLY A 277 26.30 -5.65 10.04
C GLY A 277 25.87 -7.05 9.64
N ALA A 278 26.26 -8.09 10.39
CA ALA A 278 25.96 -9.46 10.00
C ALA A 278 24.45 -9.78 9.94
N SER A 279 23.67 -9.33 10.93
CA SER A 279 22.23 -9.55 10.94
C SER A 279 21.49 -8.71 9.89
N ALA A 280 21.87 -7.43 9.71
CA ALA A 280 21.29 -6.56 8.72
C ALA A 280 21.62 -7.02 7.30
N THR A 281 22.87 -7.38 7.04
CA THR A 281 23.31 -7.95 5.76
C THR A 281 22.54 -9.23 5.42
N ARG A 282 22.40 -10.14 6.39
CA ARG A 282 21.60 -11.36 6.20
C ARG A 282 20.13 -11.05 5.84
N ILE A 283 19.52 -10.09 6.51
CA ILE A 283 18.11 -9.71 6.23
C ILE A 283 17.99 -9.11 4.82
N ALA A 284 18.90 -8.23 4.42
CA ALA A 284 18.93 -7.67 3.07
C ALA A 284 19.08 -8.78 2.01
N GLN A 285 19.99 -9.74 2.24
CA GLN A 285 20.15 -10.90 1.35
C GLN A 285 18.91 -11.78 1.29
N LEU A 286 18.25 -12.08 2.42
CA LEU A 286 16.99 -12.83 2.46
C LEU A 286 15.88 -12.10 1.69
N ALA A 287 15.86 -10.78 1.75
CA ALA A 287 14.95 -9.95 0.99
C ALA A 287 15.35 -9.80 -0.49
N GLY A 288 16.56 -10.22 -0.87
CA GLY A 288 17.06 -10.10 -2.25
C GLY A 288 17.40 -8.66 -2.65
N VAL A 289 17.88 -7.86 -1.70
CA VAL A 289 18.38 -6.49 -1.92
C VAL A 289 19.90 -6.48 -1.71
N GLU A 290 20.62 -5.75 -2.57
CA GLU A 290 22.09 -5.61 -2.44
C GLU A 290 22.42 -4.89 -1.12
N PRO A 291 23.18 -5.53 -0.21
CA PRO A 291 23.43 -4.97 1.12
C PRO A 291 24.14 -3.61 1.12
N SER A 292 24.99 -3.34 0.13
CA SER A 292 25.76 -2.09 0.03
C SER A 292 24.89 -0.84 -0.17
N ASP A 293 23.65 -1.02 -0.66
CA ASP A 293 22.71 0.08 -0.93
C ASP A 293 21.37 -0.12 -0.19
N ALA A 294 21.30 -1.12 0.67
CA ALA A 294 20.03 -1.44 1.35
C ALA A 294 19.75 -0.52 2.53
N ALA A 295 18.52 -0.02 2.57
CA ALA A 295 17.90 0.45 3.79
C ALA A 295 16.86 -0.55 4.27
N LEU A 296 16.83 -0.80 5.57
CA LEU A 296 15.96 -1.77 6.23
C LEU A 296 14.97 -1.07 7.15
N VAL A 297 13.77 -1.61 7.19
CA VAL A 297 12.78 -1.27 8.22
C VAL A 297 12.42 -2.56 8.96
N GLY A 298 12.95 -2.70 10.18
CA GLY A 298 12.55 -3.77 11.09
C GLY A 298 11.23 -3.41 11.74
N ILE A 299 10.24 -4.28 11.65
CA ILE A 299 8.89 -4.00 12.14
C ILE A 299 8.66 -4.75 13.43
N ARG A 300 8.31 -4.02 14.50
CA ARG A 300 7.71 -4.59 15.73
C ARG A 300 6.21 -4.67 15.51
N PRO A 301 5.65 -5.87 15.26
CA PRO A 301 4.24 -5.98 14.95
C PRO A 301 3.37 -5.68 16.16
N ALA A 302 2.37 -4.80 16.00
CA ALA A 302 1.30 -4.61 16.96
C ALA A 302 0.02 -5.37 16.55
N THR A 303 -0.20 -5.48 15.24
CA THR A 303 -1.40 -6.11 14.69
C THR A 303 -1.08 -6.66 13.30
N VAL A 304 -1.62 -7.82 12.99
CA VAL A 304 -1.62 -8.40 11.65
C VAL A 304 -3.06 -8.55 11.19
N VAL A 305 -3.38 -7.92 10.07
CA VAL A 305 -4.66 -8.09 9.37
C VAL A 305 -4.40 -9.01 8.18
N TRP A 306 -5.22 -10.04 8.03
CA TRP A 306 -5.13 -10.95 6.90
C TRP A 306 -6.47 -11.03 6.16
N TRP A 307 -6.42 -11.38 4.89
CA TRP A 307 -7.61 -11.57 4.07
C TRP A 307 -7.43 -12.72 3.08
N ARG A 308 -8.56 -13.31 2.73
CA ARG A 308 -8.68 -14.26 1.63
C ARG A 308 -10.08 -14.13 1.04
N GLY A 309 -10.15 -13.60 -0.17
CA GLY A 309 -11.42 -13.27 -0.78
C GLY A 309 -12.24 -12.32 0.09
N TRP A 310 -13.42 -12.77 0.49
CA TRP A 310 -14.36 -12.01 1.32
C TRP A 310 -14.11 -12.13 2.82
N THR A 311 -13.27 -13.05 3.22
CA THR A 311 -12.96 -13.29 4.63
C THR A 311 -11.72 -12.51 5.04
N SER A 312 -11.78 -11.88 6.18
CA SER A 312 -10.63 -11.21 6.79
C SER A 312 -10.64 -11.45 8.29
N GLY A 313 -9.47 -11.31 8.89
CA GLY A 313 -9.33 -11.39 10.32
C GLY A 313 -8.14 -10.58 10.81
N THR A 314 -8.03 -10.52 12.13
CA THR A 314 -6.98 -9.76 12.81
C THR A 314 -6.35 -10.65 13.87
N SER A 315 -5.03 -10.68 13.92
CA SER A 315 -4.27 -11.30 14.98
C SER A 315 -3.33 -10.29 15.65
N ARG A 316 -3.03 -10.53 16.93
CA ARG A 316 -2.03 -9.78 17.67
C ARG A 316 -0.87 -10.72 17.95
N PRO A 317 0.33 -10.47 17.41
CA PRO A 317 1.51 -11.24 17.78
C PRO A 317 1.76 -11.15 19.29
N ARG A 318 2.08 -12.27 19.91
CA ARG A 318 2.37 -12.36 21.35
C ARG A 318 3.85 -12.19 21.61
#